data_9d6e56eae553c033c2f44e23041a2de2
#
_entry.id   9d6e56eae553c033c2f44e23041a2de2
#
_cell.length_a   1.000
_cell.length_b   1.000
_cell.length_c   1.000
_cell.angle_alpha   90.00
_cell.angle_beta   90.00
_cell.angle_gamma   90.00
#
_symmetry.space_group_name_H-M   'P 1'
#
loop_
_entity.id
_entity.type
_entity.pdbx_description
1 polymer ?
#
loop_
_entity_poly.entity_id
_entity_poly.type
_entity_poly.pdbx_seq_one_letter_code
_entity_poly.pdbx_strand_id
1 'polypeptide(L)'
;FILIDLTSRFVKKIKLEISSKLLKSYLFAPFAYHLRNNPAVLTRNTTESVEGLSVYLAQTINMFRECLALLVLFTLLAIVNPVVTVSVTILFLLLSVLYIKIIRPIIKNKSERNEDLKVNLIQMINETFGAIKDIKILNKERDVLKFYNHNREELEKNIFHFTYFERSPRLILEVLSIFFITISTIILLNLNSNTTTLLTILSLIVISVVRFIPAFNSIITSITYIRLYTPSINILLKELSNNKIELLNNYEKKINSLNINKKNNFISL
;
A
#
# COMPACT_ATOMS: atom_id res chain seq x y z
N PHE A 1 1.28 4.52 -21.42
CA PHE A 1 1.37 5.93 -20.98
C PHE A 1 0.00 6.43 -20.53
N ILE A 2 -1.05 6.32 -21.37
CA ILE A 2 -2.42 6.77 -21.09
C ILE A 2 -2.99 6.14 -19.79
N LEU A 3 -2.83 4.84 -19.60
CA LEU A 3 -3.33 4.15 -18.41
C LEU A 3 -2.64 4.64 -17.11
N ILE A 4 -1.35 4.92 -17.16
CA ILE A 4 -0.60 5.45 -16.01
C ILE A 4 -1.10 6.85 -15.65
N ASP A 5 -1.30 7.71 -16.66
CA ASP A 5 -1.83 9.06 -16.45
C ASP A 5 -3.25 9.03 -15.87
N LEU A 6 -4.14 8.20 -16.42
CA LEU A 6 -5.50 8.01 -15.91
C LEU A 6 -5.51 7.52 -14.45
N THR A 7 -4.69 6.52 -14.13
CA THR A 7 -4.57 6.00 -12.76
C THR A 7 -4.08 7.09 -11.81
N SER A 8 -3.06 7.83 -12.20
CA SER A 8 -2.48 8.90 -11.38
C SER A 8 -3.48 10.03 -11.13
N ARG A 9 -4.25 10.44 -12.14
CA ARG A 9 -5.32 11.46 -12.02
C ARG A 9 -6.45 10.99 -11.12
N PHE A 10 -6.87 9.74 -11.26
CA PHE A 10 -7.92 9.13 -10.44
C PHE A 10 -7.50 9.08 -8.97
N VAL A 11 -6.31 8.54 -8.69
CA VAL A 11 -5.77 8.45 -7.32
C VAL A 11 -5.58 9.83 -6.71
N LYS A 12 -5.05 10.81 -7.47
CA LYS A 12 -4.92 12.20 -7.03
C LYS A 12 -6.27 12.80 -6.64
N LYS A 13 -7.32 12.61 -7.45
CA LYS A 13 -8.67 13.13 -7.17
C LYS A 13 -9.22 12.55 -5.87
N ILE A 14 -9.15 11.22 -5.69
CA ILE A 14 -9.62 10.56 -4.46
C ILE A 14 -8.82 11.04 -3.25
N LYS A 15 -7.48 11.14 -3.37
CA LYS A 15 -6.61 11.63 -2.28
C LYS A 15 -7.04 13.02 -1.81
N LEU A 16 -7.24 13.96 -2.73
CA LEU A 16 -7.69 15.32 -2.42
C LEU A 16 -9.07 15.34 -1.78
N GLU A 17 -10.02 14.59 -2.32
CA GLU A 17 -11.38 14.52 -1.81
C GLU A 17 -11.43 13.96 -0.38
N ILE A 18 -10.75 12.82 -0.13
CA ILE A 18 -10.74 12.18 1.18
C ILE A 18 -10.00 13.03 2.22
N SER A 19 -8.82 13.59 1.87
CA SER A 19 -8.06 14.47 2.76
C SER A 19 -8.89 15.69 3.17
N SER A 20 -9.52 16.35 2.20
CA SER A 20 -10.38 17.51 2.44
C SER A 20 -11.61 17.16 3.28
N LYS A 21 -12.25 16.01 3.00
CA LYS A 21 -13.40 15.53 3.75
C LYS A 21 -13.07 15.20 5.21
N LEU A 22 -11.91 14.57 5.46
CA LEU A 22 -11.43 14.28 6.81
C LEU A 22 -11.14 15.57 7.57
N LEU A 23 -10.36 16.48 6.98
CA LEU A 23 -10.02 17.74 7.62
C LEU A 23 -11.28 18.55 7.94
N LYS A 24 -12.22 18.62 6.98
CA LYS A 24 -13.53 19.27 7.19
C LYS A 24 -14.27 18.62 8.36
N SER A 25 -14.32 17.27 8.41
CA SER A 25 -15.00 16.57 9.50
C SER A 25 -14.39 16.89 10.88
N TYR A 26 -13.07 17.00 10.95
CA TYR A 26 -12.40 17.36 12.20
C TYR A 26 -12.60 18.83 12.59
N LEU A 27 -12.51 19.77 11.64
CA LEU A 27 -12.70 21.19 11.93
C LEU A 27 -14.14 21.51 12.43
N PHE A 28 -15.14 20.85 11.90
CA PHE A 28 -16.53 21.05 12.31
C PHE A 28 -16.98 20.14 13.46
N ALA A 29 -16.07 19.31 14.02
CA ALA A 29 -16.36 18.49 15.18
C ALA A 29 -16.58 19.34 16.44
N PRO A 30 -17.47 18.94 17.36
CA PRO A 30 -17.65 19.61 18.64
C PRO A 30 -16.34 19.61 19.45
N PHE A 31 -16.11 20.66 20.25
CA PHE A 31 -14.89 20.78 21.07
C PHE A 31 -14.64 19.54 21.97
N ALA A 32 -15.72 18.93 22.50
CA ALA A 32 -15.63 17.70 23.27
C ALA A 32 -14.99 16.53 22.50
N TYR A 33 -15.08 16.52 21.17
CA TYR A 33 -14.40 15.53 20.33
C TYR A 33 -12.88 15.71 20.39
N HIS A 34 -12.41 16.95 20.30
CA HIS A 34 -10.98 17.27 20.36
C HIS A 34 -10.36 17.00 21.72
N LEU A 35 -11.14 17.14 22.80
CA LEU A 35 -10.68 16.77 24.14
C LEU A 35 -10.48 15.25 24.33
N ARG A 36 -11.21 14.43 23.57
CA ARG A 36 -11.17 12.96 23.69
C ARG A 36 -10.25 12.28 22.69
N ASN A 37 -9.81 12.99 21.66
CA ASN A 37 -8.98 12.42 20.60
C ASN A 37 -7.61 13.08 20.60
N ASN A 38 -6.57 12.25 20.49
CA ASN A 38 -5.20 12.75 20.43
C ASN A 38 -4.98 13.49 19.09
N PRO A 39 -4.51 14.76 19.09
CA PRO A 39 -4.22 15.51 17.87
C PRO A 39 -3.26 14.79 16.92
N ALA A 40 -2.29 14.01 17.43
CA ALA A 40 -1.36 13.23 16.62
C ALA A 40 -2.09 12.17 15.77
N VAL A 41 -3.17 11.56 16.30
CA VAL A 41 -4.00 10.61 15.54
C VAL A 41 -4.73 11.33 14.40
N LEU A 42 -5.30 12.52 14.66
CA LEU A 42 -6.00 13.30 13.66
C LEU A 42 -5.06 13.76 12.54
N THR A 43 -3.86 14.20 12.91
CA THR A 43 -2.79 14.57 11.97
C THR A 43 -2.39 13.38 11.10
N ARG A 44 -2.07 12.23 11.72
CA ARG A 44 -1.72 11.02 10.96
C ARG A 44 -2.84 10.60 10.00
N ASN A 45 -4.10 10.62 10.47
CA ASN A 45 -5.23 10.21 9.63
C ASN A 45 -5.39 11.12 8.40
N THR A 46 -5.15 12.42 8.55
CA THR A 46 -5.30 13.41 7.46
C THR A 46 -4.12 13.39 6.49
N THR A 47 -2.93 13.00 6.94
CA THR A 47 -1.69 12.99 6.14
C THR A 47 -1.30 11.57 5.71
N GLU A 48 -0.75 10.78 6.62
CA GLU A 48 -0.13 9.49 6.30
C GLU A 48 -1.14 8.40 5.92
N SER A 49 -2.32 8.36 6.60
CA SER A 49 -3.32 7.35 6.25
C SER A 49 -3.95 7.62 4.88
N VAL A 50 -4.10 8.90 4.50
CA VAL A 50 -4.54 9.28 3.15
C VAL A 50 -3.47 8.99 2.10
N GLU A 51 -2.17 9.15 2.44
CA GLU A 51 -1.08 8.71 1.57
C GLU A 51 -1.13 7.19 1.37
N GLY A 52 -1.30 6.43 2.45
CA GLY A 52 -1.48 4.98 2.41
C GLY A 52 -2.66 4.54 1.53
N LEU A 53 -3.78 5.27 1.56
CA LEU A 53 -4.93 5.04 0.67
C LEU A 53 -4.52 5.23 -0.80
N SER A 54 -3.76 6.27 -1.12
CA SER A 54 -3.34 6.52 -2.50
C SER A 54 -2.47 5.39 -3.04
N VAL A 55 -1.53 4.88 -2.23
CA VAL A 55 -0.70 3.72 -2.60
C VAL A 55 -1.54 2.45 -2.73
N TYR A 56 -2.45 2.20 -1.79
CA TYR A 56 -3.37 1.04 -1.83
C TYR A 56 -4.17 0.99 -3.13
N LEU A 57 -4.79 2.12 -3.53
CA LEU A 57 -5.57 2.23 -4.76
C LEU A 57 -4.70 2.03 -6.01
N ALA A 58 -3.53 2.68 -6.06
CA ALA A 58 -2.61 2.55 -7.17
C ALA A 58 -2.15 1.10 -7.35
N GLN A 59 -1.82 0.41 -6.26
CA GLN A 59 -1.37 -0.99 -6.29
C GLN A 59 -2.52 -1.95 -6.63
N THR A 60 -3.74 -1.65 -6.19
CA THR A 60 -4.91 -2.45 -6.58
C THR A 60 -5.14 -2.38 -8.08
N ILE A 61 -5.11 -1.18 -8.66
CA ILE A 61 -5.26 -1.00 -10.11
C ILE A 61 -4.11 -1.68 -10.87
N ASN A 62 -2.87 -1.54 -10.37
CA ASN A 62 -1.70 -2.19 -10.94
C ASN A 62 -1.83 -3.72 -10.95
N MET A 63 -2.30 -4.31 -9.86
CA MET A 63 -2.56 -5.75 -9.78
C MET A 63 -3.56 -6.22 -10.84
N PHE A 64 -4.69 -5.51 -11.01
CA PHE A 64 -5.66 -5.85 -12.05
C PHE A 64 -5.07 -5.73 -13.46
N ARG A 65 -4.29 -4.69 -13.72
CA ARG A 65 -3.60 -4.50 -15.01
C ARG A 65 -2.67 -5.67 -15.33
N GLU A 66 -1.84 -6.09 -14.37
CA GLU A 66 -0.92 -7.21 -14.56
C GLU A 66 -1.63 -8.55 -14.70
N CYS A 67 -2.73 -8.77 -13.98
CA CYS A 67 -3.57 -9.96 -14.17
C CYS A 67 -4.14 -10.03 -15.59
N LEU A 68 -4.65 -8.92 -16.12
CA LEU A 68 -5.13 -8.87 -17.50
C LEU A 68 -4.00 -9.10 -18.51
N ALA A 69 -2.83 -8.50 -18.30
CA ALA A 69 -1.66 -8.72 -19.15
C ALA A 69 -1.22 -10.20 -19.15
N LEU A 70 -1.22 -10.85 -17.97
CA LEU A 70 -0.93 -12.28 -17.87
C LEU A 70 -1.96 -13.15 -18.60
N LEU A 71 -3.26 -12.82 -18.52
CA LEU A 71 -4.29 -13.55 -19.26
C LEU A 71 -4.08 -13.47 -20.77
N VAL A 72 -3.76 -12.29 -21.31
CA VAL A 72 -3.45 -12.11 -22.73
C VAL A 72 -2.20 -12.89 -23.12
N LEU A 73 -1.13 -12.81 -22.33
CA LEU A 73 0.10 -13.57 -22.58
C LEU A 73 -0.14 -15.09 -22.53
N PHE A 74 -0.89 -15.55 -21.54
CA PHE A 74 -1.26 -16.97 -21.41
C PHE A 74 -2.00 -17.47 -22.65
N THR A 75 -3.02 -16.74 -23.11
CA THR A 75 -3.79 -17.14 -24.31
C THR A 75 -2.93 -17.18 -25.55
N LEU A 76 -2.05 -16.17 -25.77
CA LEU A 76 -1.15 -16.14 -26.92
C LEU A 76 -0.16 -17.31 -26.91
N LEU A 77 0.45 -17.60 -25.77
CA LEU A 77 1.41 -18.71 -25.65
C LEU A 77 0.73 -20.08 -25.71
N ALA A 78 -0.50 -20.21 -25.19
CA ALA A 78 -1.27 -21.45 -25.22
C ALA A 78 -1.68 -21.86 -26.64
N ILE A 79 -1.90 -20.92 -27.55
CA ILE A 79 -2.16 -21.19 -28.97
C ILE A 79 -0.93 -21.83 -29.63
N VAL A 80 0.29 -21.43 -29.24
CA VAL A 80 1.52 -21.95 -29.83
C VAL A 80 1.89 -23.31 -29.26
N ASN A 81 1.91 -23.46 -27.94
CA ASN A 81 2.15 -24.75 -27.26
C ASN A 81 1.48 -24.77 -25.88
N PRO A 82 0.32 -25.41 -25.72
CA PRO A 82 -0.44 -25.43 -24.48
C PRO A 82 0.31 -26.13 -23.32
N VAL A 83 1.06 -27.19 -23.61
CA VAL A 83 1.78 -27.98 -22.58
C VAL A 83 2.85 -27.12 -21.92
N VAL A 84 3.68 -26.46 -22.72
CA VAL A 84 4.73 -25.56 -22.22
C VAL A 84 4.12 -24.41 -21.43
N THR A 85 3.08 -23.76 -21.96
CA THR A 85 2.44 -22.60 -21.33
C THR A 85 1.84 -22.97 -19.98
N VAL A 86 1.13 -24.07 -19.89
CA VAL A 86 0.53 -24.54 -18.64
C VAL A 86 1.60 -24.90 -17.62
N SER A 87 2.69 -25.61 -18.00
CA SER A 87 3.75 -25.99 -17.08
C SER A 87 4.49 -24.77 -16.48
N VAL A 88 4.82 -23.77 -17.31
CA VAL A 88 5.45 -22.52 -16.86
C VAL A 88 4.48 -21.73 -15.96
N THR A 89 3.22 -21.61 -16.35
CA THR A 89 2.23 -20.86 -15.55
C THR A 89 2.00 -21.48 -14.17
N ILE A 90 1.87 -22.82 -14.11
CA ILE A 90 1.70 -23.54 -12.84
C ILE A 90 2.93 -23.30 -11.93
N LEU A 91 4.15 -23.36 -12.47
CA LEU A 91 5.38 -23.08 -11.72
C LEU A 91 5.30 -21.69 -11.08
N PHE A 92 5.07 -20.65 -11.87
CA PHE A 92 5.04 -19.26 -11.36
C PHE A 92 3.88 -19.03 -10.38
N LEU A 93 2.71 -19.61 -10.61
CA LEU A 93 1.59 -19.55 -9.68
C LEU A 93 1.94 -20.19 -8.33
N LEU A 94 2.49 -21.39 -8.35
CA LEU A 94 2.86 -22.12 -7.14
C LEU A 94 3.89 -21.33 -6.32
N LEU A 95 4.93 -20.83 -6.98
CA LEU A 95 5.97 -20.03 -6.33
C LEU A 95 5.39 -18.74 -5.73
N SER A 96 4.51 -18.05 -6.47
CA SER A 96 3.88 -16.82 -6.01
C SER A 96 2.96 -17.06 -4.81
N VAL A 97 2.16 -18.12 -4.84
CA VAL A 97 1.27 -18.48 -3.72
C VAL A 97 2.06 -18.86 -2.49
N LEU A 98 3.12 -19.67 -2.62
CA LEU A 98 4.00 -20.05 -1.52
C LEU A 98 4.65 -18.81 -0.90
N TYR A 99 5.19 -17.93 -1.71
CA TYR A 99 5.81 -16.68 -1.27
C TYR A 99 4.83 -15.81 -0.46
N ILE A 100 3.65 -15.56 -1.03
CA ILE A 100 2.61 -14.76 -0.39
C ILE A 100 2.16 -15.39 0.94
N LYS A 101 2.01 -16.72 1.00
CA LYS A 101 1.59 -17.44 2.20
C LYS A 101 2.59 -17.30 3.34
N ILE A 102 3.89 -17.36 3.04
CA ILE A 102 4.97 -17.24 4.04
C ILE A 102 5.06 -15.80 4.56
N ILE A 103 4.96 -14.80 3.69
CA ILE A 103 5.20 -13.40 4.06
C ILE A 103 3.98 -12.72 4.68
N ARG A 104 2.79 -13.19 4.37
CA ARG A 104 1.53 -12.62 4.85
C ARG A 104 1.48 -12.31 6.36
N PRO A 105 1.79 -13.25 7.27
CA PRO A 105 1.71 -13.00 8.72
C PRO A 105 2.74 -11.96 9.17
N ILE A 106 3.94 -11.96 8.57
CA ILE A 106 5.02 -11.06 8.92
C ILE A 106 4.64 -9.60 8.60
N ILE A 107 4.12 -9.37 7.40
CA ILE A 107 3.71 -8.02 6.98
C ILE A 107 2.56 -7.51 7.83
N LYS A 108 1.54 -8.33 8.10
CA LYS A 108 0.37 -7.91 8.87
C LYS A 108 0.77 -7.38 10.26
N ASN A 109 1.52 -8.17 11.02
CA ASN A 109 1.90 -7.80 12.39
C ASN A 109 2.77 -6.53 12.43
N LYS A 110 3.73 -6.41 11.47
CA LYS A 110 4.59 -5.23 11.39
C LYS A 110 3.84 -3.99 10.92
N SER A 111 2.87 -4.13 10.03
CA SER A 111 2.08 -3.03 9.51
C SER A 111 1.20 -2.40 10.61
N GLU A 112 0.52 -3.20 11.42
CA GLU A 112 -0.27 -2.73 12.56
C GLU A 112 0.63 -1.98 13.57
N ARG A 113 1.77 -2.55 13.92
CA ARG A 113 2.75 -1.92 14.83
C ARG A 113 3.30 -0.60 14.28
N ASN A 114 3.52 -0.51 12.97
CA ASN A 114 3.99 0.73 12.34
C ASN A 114 2.99 1.88 12.46
N GLU A 115 1.69 1.61 12.40
CA GLU A 115 0.67 2.64 12.59
C GLU A 115 0.74 3.26 14.00
N ASP A 116 0.96 2.44 15.03
CA ASP A 116 1.12 2.92 16.41
C ASP A 116 2.42 3.73 16.58
N LEU A 117 3.54 3.22 16.03
CA LEU A 117 4.83 3.92 16.09
C LEU A 117 4.79 5.29 15.40
N LYS A 118 4.08 5.42 14.30
CA LYS A 118 3.90 6.70 13.60
C LYS A 118 3.14 7.71 14.45
N VAL A 119 2.04 7.28 15.11
CA VAL A 119 1.30 8.16 16.04
C VAL A 119 2.21 8.62 17.17
N ASN A 120 2.94 7.70 17.80
CA ASN A 120 3.83 8.02 18.91
C ASN A 120 4.93 9.00 18.51
N LEU A 121 5.51 8.84 17.31
CA LEU A 121 6.53 9.77 16.80
C LEU A 121 5.95 11.16 16.53
N ILE A 122 4.78 11.26 15.93
CA ILE A 122 4.10 12.56 15.70
C ILE A 122 3.78 13.22 17.03
N GLN A 123 3.22 12.48 17.98
CA GLN A 123 2.91 12.98 19.31
C GLN A 123 4.16 13.50 20.00
N MET A 124 5.22 12.70 20.03
CA MET A 124 6.50 13.07 20.65
C MET A 124 7.11 14.34 20.05
N ILE A 125 7.07 14.48 18.71
CA ILE A 125 7.55 15.69 18.03
C ILE A 125 6.73 16.92 18.48
N ASN A 126 5.41 16.79 18.49
CA ASN A 126 4.51 17.88 18.91
C ASN A 126 4.74 18.27 20.37
N GLU A 127 4.88 17.29 21.28
CA GLU A 127 5.16 17.53 22.70
C GLU A 127 6.56 18.17 22.91
N THR A 128 7.57 17.68 22.17
CA THR A 128 8.93 18.22 22.23
C THR A 128 8.97 19.70 21.85
N PHE A 129 8.35 20.06 20.73
CA PHE A 129 8.32 21.48 20.30
C PHE A 129 7.37 22.33 21.15
N GLY A 130 6.29 21.73 21.68
CA GLY A 130 5.41 22.40 22.64
C GLY A 130 6.09 22.74 23.95
N ALA A 131 7.00 21.89 24.43
CA ALA A 131 7.76 22.07 25.69
C ALA A 131 9.21 22.52 25.45
N ILE A 132 9.55 23.08 24.29
CA ILE A 132 10.94 23.39 23.91
C ILE A 132 11.65 24.32 24.92
N LYS A 133 10.92 25.26 25.51
CA LYS A 133 11.45 26.15 26.52
C LYS A 133 11.93 25.37 27.75
N ASP A 134 11.13 24.44 28.24
CA ASP A 134 11.44 23.68 29.45
C ASP A 134 12.60 22.70 29.18
N ILE A 135 12.61 22.08 28.00
CA ILE A 135 13.72 21.20 27.56
C ILE A 135 15.05 21.99 27.53
N LYS A 136 15.03 23.23 27.02
CA LYS A 136 16.20 24.10 26.97
C LYS A 136 16.66 24.51 28.36
N ILE A 137 15.75 24.89 29.25
CA ILE A 137 16.07 25.29 30.64
C ILE A 137 16.67 24.12 31.41
N LEU A 138 16.14 22.91 31.21
CA LEU A 138 16.58 21.70 31.91
C LEU A 138 17.77 21.00 31.25
N ASN A 139 18.25 21.47 30.10
CA ASN A 139 19.32 20.84 29.28
C ASN A 139 19.04 19.36 28.97
N LYS A 140 17.77 19.04 28.63
CA LYS A 140 17.30 17.66 28.39
C LYS A 140 17.22 17.25 26.90
N GLU A 141 17.84 18.01 26.00
CA GLU A 141 17.79 17.73 24.55
C GLU A 141 18.33 16.35 24.22
N ARG A 142 19.40 15.89 24.89
CA ARG A 142 20.01 14.57 24.65
C ARG A 142 19.08 13.43 25.04
N ASP A 143 18.34 13.58 26.14
CA ASP A 143 17.41 12.55 26.63
C ASP A 143 16.23 12.42 25.66
N VAL A 144 15.68 13.56 25.22
CA VAL A 144 14.60 13.60 24.23
C VAL A 144 15.06 12.98 22.90
N LEU A 145 16.24 13.34 22.41
CA LEU A 145 16.80 12.80 21.17
C LEU A 145 17.04 11.29 21.26
N LYS A 146 17.53 10.80 22.41
CA LYS A 146 17.75 9.36 22.63
C LYS A 146 16.42 8.58 22.57
N PHE A 147 15.37 9.12 23.19
CA PHE A 147 14.06 8.50 23.17
C PHE A 147 13.44 8.53 21.77
N TYR A 148 13.56 9.63 21.03
CA TYR A 148 13.14 9.74 19.64
C TYR A 148 13.85 8.70 18.76
N ASN A 149 15.18 8.62 18.87
CA ASN A 149 15.97 7.70 18.07
C ASN A 149 15.58 6.23 18.32
N HIS A 150 15.26 5.87 19.57
CA HIS A 150 14.82 4.51 19.89
C HIS A 150 13.52 4.12 19.16
N ASN A 151 12.51 5.00 19.21
CA ASN A 151 11.24 4.76 18.52
C ASN A 151 11.40 4.79 17.00
N ARG A 152 12.24 5.71 16.49
CA ARG A 152 12.52 5.82 15.07
C ARG A 152 13.25 4.59 14.54
N GLU A 153 14.21 4.05 15.30
CA GLU A 153 14.95 2.84 14.93
C GLU A 153 14.03 1.63 14.82
N GLU A 154 13.05 1.46 15.71
CA GLU A 154 12.06 0.38 15.61
C GLU A 154 11.22 0.50 14.33
N LEU A 155 10.76 1.71 14.00
CA LEU A 155 10.02 1.97 12.77
C LEU A 155 10.88 1.65 11.53
N GLU A 156 12.12 2.14 11.49
CA GLU A 156 13.02 1.90 10.36
C GLU A 156 13.39 0.42 10.18
N LYS A 157 13.58 -0.33 11.26
CA LYS A 157 13.77 -1.79 11.20
C LYS A 157 12.58 -2.48 10.54
N ASN A 158 11.36 -2.06 10.86
CA ASN A 158 10.17 -2.62 10.24
C ASN A 158 10.05 -2.25 8.75
N ILE A 159 10.40 -1.01 8.38
CA ILE A 159 10.43 -0.54 6.99
C ILE A 159 11.51 -1.30 6.20
N PHE A 160 12.70 -1.51 6.80
CA PHE A 160 13.77 -2.29 6.17
C PHE A 160 13.31 -3.72 5.82
N HIS A 161 12.67 -4.41 6.78
CA HIS A 161 12.14 -5.76 6.49
C HIS A 161 11.08 -5.74 5.39
N PHE A 162 10.22 -4.71 5.37
CA PHE A 162 9.24 -4.57 4.30
C PHE A 162 9.91 -4.39 2.93
N THR A 163 10.90 -3.51 2.83
CA THR A 163 11.66 -3.28 1.58
C THR A 163 12.40 -4.54 1.12
N TYR A 164 12.93 -5.32 2.06
CA TYR A 164 13.53 -6.61 1.75
C TYR A 164 12.52 -7.59 1.14
N PHE A 165 11.34 -7.74 1.75
CA PHE A 165 10.28 -8.60 1.23
C PHE A 165 9.63 -8.08 -0.05
N GLU A 166 9.69 -6.80 -0.32
CA GLU A 166 9.23 -6.21 -1.59
C GLU A 166 10.13 -6.62 -2.76
N ARG A 167 11.46 -6.64 -2.54
CA ARG A 167 12.44 -6.86 -3.61
C ARG A 167 12.82 -8.33 -3.81
N SER A 168 12.71 -9.14 -2.78
CA SER A 168 13.15 -10.56 -2.81
C SER A 168 12.36 -11.45 -3.79
N PRO A 169 11.06 -11.25 -4.12
CA PRO A 169 10.34 -12.13 -5.03
C PRO A 169 11.01 -12.25 -6.39
N ARG A 170 11.47 -11.13 -6.92
CA ARG A 170 12.11 -11.09 -8.23
C ARG A 170 13.32 -12.00 -8.30
N LEU A 171 14.23 -11.92 -7.31
CA LEU A 171 15.45 -12.74 -7.26
C LEU A 171 15.10 -14.23 -7.15
N ILE A 172 14.12 -14.58 -6.34
CA ILE A 172 13.66 -15.96 -6.18
C ILE A 172 13.08 -16.49 -7.50
N LEU A 173 12.23 -15.72 -8.16
CA LEU A 173 11.64 -16.09 -9.44
C LEU A 173 12.72 -16.25 -10.53
N GLU A 174 13.72 -15.36 -10.59
CA GLU A 174 14.82 -15.45 -11.54
C GLU A 174 15.65 -16.73 -11.33
N VAL A 175 16.09 -17.01 -10.10
CA VAL A 175 16.87 -18.20 -9.79
C VAL A 175 16.10 -19.49 -10.10
N LEU A 176 14.87 -19.60 -9.64
CA LEU A 176 14.04 -20.79 -9.86
C LEU A 176 13.68 -21.00 -11.32
N SER A 177 13.54 -19.93 -12.10
CA SER A 177 13.30 -20.05 -13.54
C SER A 177 14.52 -20.58 -14.30
N ILE A 178 15.75 -20.23 -13.87
CA ILE A 178 16.97 -20.81 -14.44
C ILE A 178 17.00 -22.33 -14.20
N PHE A 179 16.72 -22.76 -12.96
CA PHE A 179 16.60 -24.18 -12.65
C PHE A 179 15.53 -24.89 -13.51
N PHE A 180 14.38 -24.27 -13.68
CA PHE A 180 13.31 -24.81 -14.51
C PHE A 180 13.72 -24.96 -15.98
N ILE A 181 14.36 -23.96 -16.57
CA ILE A 181 14.89 -24.01 -17.94
C ILE A 181 15.90 -25.14 -18.06
N THR A 182 16.85 -25.25 -17.11
CA THR A 182 17.90 -26.27 -17.13
C THR A 182 17.31 -27.69 -17.05
N ILE A 183 16.39 -27.93 -16.10
CA ILE A 183 15.70 -29.22 -15.94
C ILE A 183 14.90 -29.56 -17.20
N SER A 184 14.14 -28.60 -17.74
CA SER A 184 13.38 -28.80 -18.97
C SER A 184 14.27 -29.17 -20.15
N THR A 185 15.44 -28.56 -20.26
CA THR A 185 16.43 -28.87 -21.30
C THR A 185 16.93 -30.30 -21.18
N ILE A 186 17.29 -30.75 -19.96
CA ILE A 186 17.77 -32.13 -19.72
C ILE A 186 16.67 -33.15 -20.08
N ILE A 187 15.42 -32.90 -19.67
CA ILE A 187 14.29 -33.78 -19.98
C ILE A 187 14.09 -33.88 -21.49
N LEU A 188 14.09 -32.77 -22.21
CA LEU A 188 13.89 -32.73 -23.65
C LEU A 188 15.01 -33.44 -24.41
N LEU A 189 16.26 -33.33 -23.98
CA LEU A 189 17.39 -34.07 -24.57
C LEU A 189 17.23 -35.59 -24.40
N ASN A 190 16.78 -36.05 -23.24
CA ASN A 190 16.56 -37.48 -22.97
C ASN A 190 15.40 -38.11 -23.76
N LEU A 191 14.42 -37.25 -24.17
CA LEU A 191 13.27 -37.73 -24.97
C LEU A 191 13.57 -37.90 -26.48
N ASN A 192 14.86 -37.82 -26.90
CA ASN A 192 15.29 -37.97 -28.30
C ASN A 192 14.50 -37.08 -29.29
N SER A 193 14.13 -35.88 -28.89
CA SER A 193 13.40 -34.95 -29.76
C SER A 193 14.30 -34.43 -30.88
N ASN A 194 13.73 -34.22 -32.07
CA ASN A 194 14.45 -33.61 -33.18
C ASN A 194 15.03 -32.23 -32.79
N THR A 195 16.19 -31.89 -33.28
CA THR A 195 16.90 -30.65 -32.92
C THR A 195 16.07 -29.40 -33.17
N THR A 196 15.24 -29.39 -34.22
CA THR A 196 14.34 -28.28 -34.52
C THR A 196 13.21 -28.14 -33.51
N THR A 197 12.60 -29.23 -33.07
CA THR A 197 11.55 -29.22 -32.03
C THR A 197 12.13 -28.81 -30.66
N LEU A 198 13.33 -29.28 -30.32
CA LEU A 198 14.06 -28.86 -29.12
C LEU A 198 14.26 -27.36 -29.07
N LEU A 199 14.82 -26.77 -30.14
CA LEU A 199 15.07 -25.34 -30.22
C LEU A 199 13.77 -24.51 -30.13
N THR A 200 12.68 -24.98 -30.76
CA THR A 200 11.40 -24.31 -30.72
C THR A 200 10.80 -24.31 -29.30
N ILE A 201 10.81 -25.45 -28.62
CA ILE A 201 10.27 -25.56 -27.24
C ILE A 201 11.10 -24.75 -26.27
N LEU A 202 12.44 -24.83 -26.34
CA LEU A 202 13.33 -24.05 -25.47
C LEU A 202 13.17 -22.54 -25.67
N SER A 203 13.07 -22.08 -26.92
CA SER A 203 12.83 -20.66 -27.20
C SER A 203 11.47 -20.17 -26.62
N LEU A 204 10.43 -20.99 -26.71
CA LEU A 204 9.13 -20.69 -26.10
C LEU A 204 9.21 -20.62 -24.57
N ILE A 205 9.92 -21.56 -23.92
CA ILE A 205 10.13 -21.53 -22.46
C ILE A 205 10.84 -20.25 -22.07
N VAL A 206 11.95 -19.90 -22.73
CA VAL A 206 12.73 -18.70 -22.41
C VAL A 206 11.89 -17.43 -22.59
N ILE A 207 11.18 -17.29 -23.71
CA ILE A 207 10.31 -16.14 -23.96
C ILE A 207 9.20 -16.06 -22.91
N SER A 208 8.59 -17.17 -22.54
CA SER A 208 7.56 -17.23 -21.49
C SER A 208 8.10 -16.78 -20.15
N VAL A 209 9.24 -17.29 -19.74
CA VAL A 209 9.89 -16.94 -18.46
C VAL A 209 10.24 -15.46 -18.40
N VAL A 210 10.88 -14.91 -19.43
CA VAL A 210 11.27 -13.49 -19.50
C VAL A 210 10.05 -12.57 -19.38
N ARG A 211 8.88 -12.99 -19.89
CA ARG A 211 7.63 -12.21 -19.81
C ARG A 211 6.89 -12.40 -18.48
N PHE A 212 6.92 -13.61 -17.92
CA PHE A 212 6.18 -13.93 -16.69
C PHE A 212 6.86 -13.37 -15.45
N ILE A 213 8.20 -13.37 -15.35
CA ILE A 213 8.94 -12.84 -14.19
C ILE A 213 8.47 -11.44 -13.80
N PRO A 214 8.49 -10.40 -14.69
CA PRO A 214 8.08 -9.06 -14.28
C PRO A 214 6.61 -8.98 -13.90
N ALA A 215 5.72 -9.70 -14.59
CA ALA A 215 4.29 -9.66 -14.32
C ALA A 215 3.95 -10.31 -12.96
N PHE A 216 4.49 -11.50 -12.66
CA PHE A 216 4.29 -12.15 -11.36
C PHE A 216 4.96 -11.37 -10.23
N ASN A 217 6.17 -10.83 -10.44
CA ASN A 217 6.81 -9.95 -9.47
C ASN A 217 5.93 -8.72 -9.16
N SER A 218 5.39 -8.06 -10.18
CA SER A 218 4.51 -6.91 -10.02
C SER A 218 3.23 -7.25 -9.23
N ILE A 219 2.63 -8.42 -9.46
CA ILE A 219 1.46 -8.90 -8.70
C ILE A 219 1.82 -9.16 -7.24
N ILE A 220 2.94 -9.85 -6.97
CA ILE A 220 3.39 -10.13 -5.59
C ILE A 220 3.66 -8.82 -4.84
N THR A 221 4.36 -7.89 -5.48
CA THR A 221 4.66 -6.56 -4.93
C THR A 221 3.37 -5.79 -4.65
N SER A 222 2.41 -5.77 -5.58
CA SER A 222 1.12 -5.11 -5.39
C SER A 222 0.35 -5.70 -4.20
N ILE A 223 0.27 -7.03 -4.08
CA ILE A 223 -0.36 -7.70 -2.93
C ILE A 223 0.35 -7.34 -1.62
N THR A 224 1.67 -7.22 -1.62
CA THR A 224 2.49 -6.84 -0.47
C THR A 224 2.15 -5.43 0.01
N TYR A 225 2.07 -4.46 -0.91
CA TYR A 225 1.67 -3.08 -0.60
C TYR A 225 0.21 -2.96 -0.15
N ILE A 226 -0.72 -3.65 -0.81
CA ILE A 226 -2.13 -3.69 -0.41
C ILE A 226 -2.25 -4.14 1.05
N ARG A 227 -1.50 -5.16 1.45
CA ARG A 227 -1.50 -5.65 2.84
C ARG A 227 -0.85 -4.70 3.82
N LEU A 228 0.25 -4.04 3.41
CA LEU A 228 0.94 -3.05 4.24
C LEU A 228 -0.01 -1.90 4.61
N TYR A 229 -0.81 -1.42 3.66
CA TYR A 229 -1.68 -0.27 3.87
C TYR A 229 -3.11 -0.62 4.28
N THR A 230 -3.47 -1.91 4.38
CA THR A 230 -4.79 -2.35 4.85
C THR A 230 -5.15 -1.78 6.24
N PRO A 231 -4.26 -1.71 7.26
CA PRO A 231 -4.60 -1.08 8.54
C PRO A 231 -4.95 0.40 8.40
N SER A 232 -4.18 1.17 7.62
CA SER A 232 -4.48 2.58 7.33
C SER A 232 -5.87 2.74 6.69
N ILE A 233 -6.23 1.86 5.75
CA ILE A 233 -7.56 1.87 5.11
C ILE A 233 -8.66 1.57 6.12
N ASN A 234 -8.49 0.57 6.98
CA ASN A 234 -9.47 0.23 8.02
C ASN A 234 -9.71 1.39 8.98
N ILE A 235 -8.66 2.13 9.34
CA ILE A 235 -8.76 3.35 10.15
C ILE A 235 -9.59 4.40 9.42
N LEU A 236 -9.27 4.69 8.15
CA LEU A 236 -10.00 5.67 7.34
C LEU A 236 -11.47 5.29 7.16
N LEU A 237 -11.77 4.02 6.87
CA LEU A 237 -13.13 3.54 6.75
C LEU A 237 -13.91 3.70 8.06
N LYS A 238 -13.29 3.40 9.21
CA LYS A 238 -13.89 3.59 10.52
C LYS A 238 -14.16 5.06 10.83
N GLU A 239 -13.25 5.96 10.47
CA GLU A 239 -13.44 7.41 10.64
C GLU A 239 -14.53 7.96 9.71
N LEU A 240 -14.61 7.48 8.47
CA LEU A 240 -15.60 7.91 7.49
C LEU A 240 -16.99 7.28 7.70
N SER A 241 -17.06 6.03 8.21
CA SER A 241 -18.32 5.29 8.39
C SER A 241 -19.03 5.57 9.71
N ASN A 242 -18.29 6.00 10.74
CA ASN A 242 -18.92 6.42 11.96
C ASN A 242 -19.86 7.60 11.62
N ASN A 243 -21.12 7.54 12.04
CA ASN A 243 -22.18 8.58 11.94
C ASN A 243 -21.75 10.00 12.36
N LYS A 244 -20.47 10.16 12.72
CA LYS A 244 -19.83 11.45 13.00
C LYS A 244 -19.93 12.41 11.82
N ILE A 245 -19.82 11.94 10.59
CA ILE A 245 -19.95 12.80 9.39
C ILE A 245 -21.39 13.30 9.26
N GLU A 246 -22.37 12.46 9.58
CA GLU A 246 -23.79 12.84 9.53
C GLU A 246 -24.15 13.81 10.67
N LEU A 247 -23.62 13.58 11.86
CA LEU A 247 -23.71 14.53 12.99
C LEU A 247 -23.05 15.88 12.66
N LEU A 248 -21.92 15.86 11.95
CA LEU A 248 -21.20 17.06 11.54
C LEU A 248 -21.93 17.84 10.44
N ASN A 249 -22.53 17.15 9.47
CA ASN A 249 -23.38 17.77 8.45
C ASN A 249 -24.64 18.40 9.08
N ASN A 250 -25.20 17.78 10.11
CA ASN A 250 -26.33 18.34 10.86
C ASN A 250 -25.91 19.55 11.71
N TYR A 251 -24.69 19.54 12.26
CA TYR A 251 -24.14 20.66 13.02
C TYR A 251 -23.83 21.87 12.09
N GLU A 252 -23.26 21.60 10.92
CA GLU A 252 -23.00 22.62 9.88
C GLU A 252 -24.30 23.26 9.38
N LYS A 253 -25.35 22.46 9.13
CA LYS A 253 -26.67 22.94 8.78
C LYS A 253 -27.26 23.83 9.88
N LYS A 254 -27.06 23.45 11.15
CA LYS A 254 -27.57 24.23 12.31
C LYS A 254 -26.82 25.56 12.46
N ILE A 255 -25.48 25.57 12.27
CA ILE A 255 -24.67 26.81 12.30
C ILE A 255 -25.07 27.74 11.14
N ASN A 256 -25.22 27.20 9.95
CA ASN A 256 -25.61 27.99 8.78
C ASN A 256 -27.00 28.56 8.94
N SER A 257 -27.96 27.82 9.51
CA SER A 257 -29.30 28.34 9.81
C SER A 257 -29.28 29.45 10.88
N LEU A 258 -28.42 29.35 11.89
CA LEU A 258 -28.23 30.38 12.92
C LEU A 258 -27.59 31.65 12.35
N ASN A 259 -26.62 31.52 11.45
CA ASN A 259 -25.95 32.64 10.80
C ASN A 259 -26.88 33.37 9.79
N ILE A 260 -27.73 32.63 9.09
CA ILE A 260 -28.76 33.22 8.20
C ILE A 260 -29.77 34.02 9.02
N ASN A 261 -30.26 33.49 10.15
CA ASN A 261 -31.17 34.21 11.04
C ASN A 261 -30.54 35.46 11.66
N LYS A 262 -29.24 35.40 12.02
CA LYS A 262 -28.52 36.55 12.54
C LYS A 262 -28.34 37.66 11.49
N LYS A 263 -28.10 37.30 10.23
CA LYS A 263 -27.95 38.24 9.12
C LYS A 263 -29.30 38.89 8.75
N ASN A 264 -30.39 38.15 8.83
CA ASN A 264 -31.72 38.67 8.57
C ASN A 264 -32.20 39.62 9.70
N ASN A 265 -31.84 39.37 10.96
CA ASN A 265 -32.18 40.26 12.07
C ASN A 265 -31.34 41.55 12.08
N PHE A 266 -30.19 41.61 11.40
CA PHE A 266 -29.40 42.86 11.23
C PHE A 266 -29.87 43.71 10.05
N ILE A 267 -30.71 43.18 9.15
CA ILE A 267 -31.25 43.90 7.98
C ILE A 267 -32.63 44.47 8.30
N SER A 268 -33.23 44.05 9.42
CA SER A 268 -34.56 44.50 9.88
C SER A 268 -34.52 45.58 11.00
N LEU A 269 -33.36 46.13 11.32
CA LEU A 269 -33.14 47.31 12.18
C LEU A 269 -32.59 48.45 11.33
#